data_8c5522298b9697aae3e8d169a9b1a0cb
#
_entry.id   8c5522298b9697aae3e8d169a9b1a0cb
#
_cell.length_a   1.000
_cell.length_b   1.000
_cell.length_c   1.000
_cell.angle_alpha   90.00
_cell.angle_beta   90.00
_cell.angle_gamma   90.00
#
_symmetry.space_group_name_H-M   'P 1'
#
loop_
_entity.id
_entity.type
_entity.pdbx_description
1 polymer ?
#
loop_
_entity_poly.entity_id
_entity_poly.type
_entity_poly.pdbx_seq_one_letter_code
_entity_poly.pdbx_strand_id
1 'polypeptide(L)'
;MRPGGQREKGKTFERRVARIIRARWRYALVRRASQAERAHNPDVFVEDGPHVLKRLWLELQDSAHPTPSAKLAQARRDIAADPRRYERGNHRLPAAVTHQLGSTRILATMDIGDVLEVLGLSVGEALVPGEVTMSLDTLLSFVERGVTTDVLRQLRAAA
;
A
#
# COMPACT_ATOMS: atom_id res chain seq x y z
N MET A 1 -4.71 -22.87 21.32
CA MET A 1 -4.09 -22.50 20.02
C MET A 1 -2.58 -22.33 20.22
N ARG A 2 -1.75 -22.96 19.41
CA ARG A 2 -0.30 -22.85 19.54
C ARG A 2 0.15 -21.44 19.06
N PRO A 3 1.01 -20.72 19.80
CA PRO A 3 1.42 -19.33 19.47
C PRO A 3 2.11 -19.18 18.10
N GLY A 4 2.63 -20.24 17.52
CA GLY A 4 3.28 -20.20 16.20
C GLY A 4 2.33 -20.10 14.98
N GLY A 5 1.07 -20.50 15.13
CA GLY A 5 0.15 -20.58 13.99
C GLY A 5 -0.32 -19.23 13.44
N GLN A 6 -0.43 -18.21 14.29
CA GLN A 6 -0.83 -16.87 13.86
C GLN A 6 0.28 -16.13 13.09
N ARG A 7 1.54 -16.28 13.53
CA ARG A 7 2.69 -15.69 12.83
C ARG A 7 2.90 -16.25 11.42
N GLU A 8 2.70 -17.56 11.25
CA GLU A 8 2.82 -18.18 9.92
C GLU A 8 1.68 -17.79 8.98
N LYS A 9 0.47 -17.61 9.49
CA LYS A 9 -0.67 -17.11 8.69
C LYS A 9 -0.40 -15.70 8.17
N GLY A 10 0.07 -14.78 9.01
CA GLY A 10 0.45 -13.44 8.60
C GLY A 10 1.49 -13.45 7.48
N LYS A 11 2.57 -14.22 7.65
CA LYS A 11 3.62 -14.37 6.62
C LYS A 11 3.08 -14.94 5.30
N THR A 12 2.12 -15.84 5.35
CA THR A 12 1.48 -16.41 4.15
C THR A 12 0.67 -15.37 3.42
N PHE A 13 -0.06 -14.53 4.14
CA PHE A 13 -0.83 -13.43 3.57
C PHE A 13 0.10 -12.37 2.94
N GLU A 14 1.16 -11.96 3.65
CA GLU A 14 2.18 -11.06 3.12
C GLU A 14 2.78 -11.56 1.78
N ARG A 15 3.13 -12.86 1.72
CA ARG A 15 3.63 -13.50 0.49
C ARG A 15 2.59 -13.50 -0.62
N ARG A 16 1.31 -13.70 -0.29
CA ARG A 16 0.20 -13.67 -1.25
C ARG A 16 0.03 -12.28 -1.86
N VAL A 17 0.01 -11.23 -1.04
CA VAL A 17 -0.08 -9.83 -1.52
C VAL A 17 1.12 -9.47 -2.39
N ALA A 18 2.34 -9.77 -1.94
CA ALA A 18 3.54 -9.54 -2.73
C ALA A 18 3.53 -10.28 -4.09
N ARG A 19 2.95 -11.49 -4.14
CA ARG A 19 2.79 -12.24 -5.40
C ARG A 19 1.78 -11.57 -6.33
N ILE A 20 0.66 -11.08 -5.82
CA ILE A 20 -0.37 -10.36 -6.60
C ILE A 20 0.26 -9.13 -7.26
N ILE A 21 1.02 -8.34 -6.50
CA ILE A 21 1.69 -7.14 -7.03
C ILE A 21 2.70 -7.54 -8.12
N ARG A 22 3.56 -8.55 -7.87
CA ARG A 22 4.54 -9.03 -8.84
C ARG A 22 3.92 -9.61 -10.11
N ALA A 23 2.74 -10.21 -10.02
CA ALA A 23 2.03 -10.73 -11.20
C ALA A 23 1.62 -9.60 -12.14
N ARG A 24 1.32 -8.41 -11.60
CA ARG A 24 0.91 -7.24 -12.36
C ARG A 24 2.10 -6.42 -12.87
N TRP A 25 3.15 -6.28 -12.07
CA TRP A 25 4.41 -5.60 -12.44
C TRP A 25 5.58 -6.58 -12.33
N ARG A 26 5.83 -7.38 -13.37
CA ARG A 26 6.84 -8.44 -13.38
C ARG A 26 8.27 -7.95 -13.17
N TYR A 27 8.54 -6.69 -13.48
CA TYR A 27 9.83 -6.04 -13.30
C TYR A 27 9.98 -5.40 -11.90
N ALA A 28 8.90 -5.32 -11.11
CA ALA A 28 8.97 -4.71 -9.80
C ALA A 28 9.62 -5.65 -8.77
N LEU A 29 10.54 -5.10 -7.99
CA LEU A 29 11.13 -5.79 -6.86
C LEU A 29 10.25 -5.57 -5.62
N VAL A 30 9.37 -6.53 -5.35
CA VAL A 30 8.42 -6.50 -4.22
C VAL A 30 8.86 -7.48 -3.15
N ARG A 31 9.03 -7.01 -1.93
CA ARG A 31 9.44 -7.81 -0.77
C ARG A 31 8.48 -7.66 0.40
N ARG A 32 8.51 -8.64 1.28
CA ARG A 32 8.02 -8.53 2.65
C ARG A 32 9.15 -7.96 3.53
N ALA A 33 8.81 -7.11 4.50
CA ALA A 33 9.75 -6.71 5.52
C ALA A 33 10.16 -7.92 6.39
N SER A 34 11.45 -8.05 6.66
CA SER A 34 11.96 -8.92 7.73
C SER A 34 11.59 -8.33 9.08
N GLN A 35 11.71 -9.11 10.15
CA GLN A 35 11.39 -8.62 11.49
C GLN A 35 12.28 -7.43 11.92
N ALA A 36 13.53 -7.40 11.49
CA ALA A 36 14.44 -6.29 11.74
C ALA A 36 14.10 -5.02 10.95
N GLU A 37 13.50 -5.16 9.75
CA GLU A 37 13.15 -4.06 8.89
C GLU A 37 11.78 -3.42 9.20
N ARG A 38 10.91 -4.11 9.96
CA ARG A 38 9.52 -3.65 10.26
C ARG A 38 9.45 -2.35 11.04
N ALA A 39 10.51 -1.96 11.73
CA ALA A 39 10.56 -0.66 12.41
C ALA A 39 10.52 0.53 11.44
N HIS A 40 10.90 0.31 10.15
CA HIS A 40 11.07 1.35 9.15
C HIS A 40 10.49 1.01 7.78
N ASN A 41 9.80 -0.11 7.65
CA ASN A 41 9.18 -0.54 6.40
C ASN A 41 7.83 -1.20 6.66
N PRO A 42 6.86 -1.04 5.74
CA PRO A 42 5.57 -1.72 5.81
C PRO A 42 5.72 -3.25 5.68
N ASP A 43 4.66 -3.98 5.98
CA ASP A 43 4.64 -5.44 5.88
C ASP A 43 5.03 -5.95 4.48
N VAL A 44 4.60 -5.26 3.44
CA VAL A 44 5.00 -5.47 2.05
C VAL A 44 5.36 -4.13 1.42
N PHE A 45 6.50 -4.06 0.76
CA PHE A 45 6.97 -2.86 0.11
C PHE A 45 7.63 -3.15 -1.25
N VAL A 46 7.74 -2.10 -2.05
CA VAL A 46 8.32 -2.13 -3.39
C VAL A 46 9.64 -1.37 -3.36
N GLU A 47 10.75 -2.09 -3.53
CA GLU A 47 12.09 -1.48 -3.60
C GLU A 47 12.32 -0.84 -4.94
N ASP A 48 11.93 -1.53 -6.02
CA ASP A 48 12.04 -1.04 -7.39
C ASP A 48 10.75 -1.29 -8.16
N GLY A 49 10.39 -0.36 -9.05
CA GLY A 49 9.15 -0.39 -9.80
C GLY A 49 8.56 1.00 -10.02
N PRO A 50 7.27 1.08 -10.41
CA PRO A 50 6.58 2.35 -10.62
C PRO A 50 6.64 3.25 -9.39
N HIS A 51 6.88 4.55 -9.60
CA HIS A 51 7.03 5.52 -8.52
C HIS A 51 5.83 5.51 -7.55
N VAL A 52 4.60 5.53 -8.08
CA VAL A 52 3.38 5.49 -7.26
C VAL A 52 3.32 4.21 -6.42
N LEU A 53 3.67 3.06 -7.01
CA LEU A 53 3.67 1.77 -6.31
C LEU A 53 4.70 1.75 -5.15
N LYS A 54 5.88 2.35 -5.35
CA LYS A 54 6.92 2.48 -4.31
C LYS A 54 6.49 3.35 -3.13
N ARG A 55 5.55 4.26 -3.34
CA ARG A 55 5.04 5.17 -2.31
C ARG A 55 3.99 4.51 -1.42
N LEU A 56 3.36 3.41 -1.84
CA LEU A 56 2.37 2.71 -1.02
C LEU A 56 3.02 2.13 0.23
N TRP A 57 2.46 2.48 1.38
CA TRP A 57 2.80 1.88 2.67
C TRP A 57 1.73 0.85 3.04
N LEU A 58 2.01 -0.43 2.75
CA LEU A 58 1.03 -1.51 2.85
C LEU A 58 1.14 -2.20 4.22
N GLU A 59 0.21 -1.91 5.13
CA GLU A 59 0.02 -2.63 6.38
C GLU A 59 -1.03 -3.72 6.22
N LEU A 60 -0.69 -4.95 6.60
CA LEU A 60 -1.49 -6.12 6.31
C LEU A 60 -2.14 -6.73 7.56
N GLN A 61 -3.38 -7.21 7.42
CA GLN A 61 -4.07 -7.95 8.47
C GLN A 61 -4.86 -9.11 7.89
N ASP A 62 -4.54 -10.33 8.35
CA ASP A 62 -5.29 -11.56 8.05
C ASP A 62 -5.94 -12.06 9.35
N SER A 63 -7.24 -11.86 9.50
CA SER A 63 -7.95 -12.19 10.74
C SER A 63 -9.42 -12.55 10.51
N ALA A 64 -10.05 -13.19 11.52
CA ALA A 64 -11.49 -13.45 11.49
C ALA A 64 -12.31 -12.14 11.51
N HIS A 65 -11.80 -11.13 12.20
CA HIS A 65 -12.43 -9.81 12.35
C HIS A 65 -11.40 -8.73 12.04
N PRO A 66 -11.16 -8.40 10.75
CA PRO A 66 -10.22 -7.36 10.38
C PRO A 66 -10.75 -5.98 10.78
N THR A 67 -9.82 -5.11 11.17
CA THR A 67 -10.09 -3.73 11.60
C THR A 67 -9.35 -2.75 10.67
N PRO A 68 -9.86 -2.48 9.45
CA PRO A 68 -9.15 -1.71 8.44
C PRO A 68 -8.74 -0.31 8.92
N SER A 69 -9.65 0.44 9.55
CA SER A 69 -9.35 1.80 10.04
C SER A 69 -8.26 1.80 11.13
N ALA A 70 -8.24 0.80 12.03
CA ALA A 70 -7.19 0.68 13.03
C ALA A 70 -5.83 0.36 12.38
N LYS A 71 -5.81 -0.48 11.34
CA LYS A 71 -4.61 -0.78 10.54
C LYS A 71 -4.14 0.44 9.74
N LEU A 72 -5.06 1.20 9.16
CA LEU A 72 -4.71 2.43 8.46
C LEU A 72 -4.13 3.47 9.43
N ALA A 73 -4.70 3.60 10.63
CA ALA A 73 -4.16 4.46 11.68
C ALA A 73 -2.76 3.98 12.14
N GLN A 74 -2.49 2.68 12.15
CA GLN A 74 -1.14 2.15 12.38
C GLN A 74 -0.19 2.59 11.26
N ALA A 75 -0.53 2.39 9.99
CA ALA A 75 0.29 2.81 8.85
C ALA A 75 0.66 4.31 8.92
N ARG A 76 -0.31 5.17 9.26
CA ARG A 76 -0.06 6.62 9.44
C ARG A 76 0.95 6.91 10.56
N ARG A 77 0.84 6.21 11.72
CA ARG A 77 1.80 6.38 12.82
C ARG A 77 3.20 5.92 12.43
N ASP A 78 3.32 4.79 11.74
CA ASP A 78 4.59 4.22 11.35
C ASP A 78 5.29 5.10 10.30
N ILE A 79 4.53 5.66 9.33
CA ILE A 79 5.03 6.68 8.40
C ILE A 79 5.47 7.94 9.16
N ALA A 80 4.68 8.41 10.13
CA ALA A 80 5.02 9.59 10.92
C ALA A 80 6.30 9.39 11.76
N ALA A 81 6.59 8.16 12.17
CA ALA A 81 7.80 7.80 12.91
C ALA A 81 9.01 7.53 11.99
N ASP A 82 8.84 7.37 10.69
CA ASP A 82 9.95 7.12 9.76
C ASP A 82 10.83 8.38 9.63
N PRO A 83 12.13 8.33 9.99
CA PRO A 83 13.01 9.47 9.87
C PRO A 83 13.20 9.95 8.42
N ARG A 84 12.98 9.06 7.44
CA ARG A 84 13.09 9.36 6.00
C ARG A 84 11.88 10.10 5.44
N ARG A 85 10.80 10.31 6.22
CA ARG A 85 9.57 10.98 5.75
C ARG A 85 9.79 12.38 5.19
N TYR A 86 10.85 13.05 5.64
CA TYR A 86 11.21 14.41 5.19
C TYR A 86 12.12 14.43 3.96
N GLU A 87 12.60 13.29 3.50
CA GLU A 87 13.38 13.21 2.28
C GLU A 87 12.50 13.56 1.08
N ARG A 88 13.04 14.38 0.18
CA ARG A 88 12.33 14.83 -1.02
C ARG A 88 11.88 13.64 -1.86
N GLY A 89 10.59 13.58 -2.17
CA GLY A 89 10.00 12.48 -2.95
C GLY A 89 9.65 11.23 -2.14
N ASN A 90 9.83 11.25 -0.82
CA ASN A 90 9.50 10.12 0.05
C ASN A 90 8.10 10.24 0.70
N HIS A 91 7.20 11.02 0.09
CA HIS A 91 5.81 11.05 0.57
C HIS A 91 5.16 9.68 0.41
N ARG A 92 4.81 9.08 1.54
CA ARG A 92 4.21 7.74 1.61
C ARG A 92 2.68 7.82 1.66
N LEU A 93 2.04 6.87 1.00
CA LEU A 93 0.58 6.75 0.93
C LEU A 93 0.14 5.53 1.76
N PRO A 94 -0.42 5.73 2.95
CA PRO A 94 -0.81 4.63 3.82
C PRO A 94 -1.99 3.85 3.23
N ALA A 95 -1.89 2.52 3.28
CA ALA A 95 -2.95 1.62 2.87
C ALA A 95 -3.04 0.41 3.82
N ALA A 96 -4.22 0.18 4.37
CA ALA A 96 -4.51 -1.03 5.13
C ALA A 96 -5.02 -2.13 4.19
N VAL A 97 -4.28 -3.22 4.06
CA VAL A 97 -4.69 -4.38 3.25
C VAL A 97 -5.19 -5.48 4.17
N THR A 98 -6.47 -5.80 4.08
CA THR A 98 -7.13 -6.73 4.98
C THR A 98 -7.73 -7.93 4.25
N HIS A 99 -7.71 -9.08 4.92
CA HIS A 99 -8.36 -10.29 4.48
C HIS A 99 -9.11 -10.90 5.66
N GLN A 100 -10.39 -11.19 5.45
CA GLN A 100 -11.20 -11.90 6.44
C GLN A 100 -11.07 -13.40 6.22
N LEU A 101 -10.77 -14.16 7.26
CA LEU A 101 -10.70 -15.61 7.19
C LEU A 101 -12.02 -16.21 6.67
N GLY A 102 -11.90 -17.10 5.70
CA GLY A 102 -13.05 -17.69 5.01
C GLY A 102 -13.57 -16.87 3.82
N SER A 103 -13.06 -15.65 3.59
CA SER A 103 -13.35 -14.85 2.39
C SER A 103 -12.32 -15.12 1.29
N THR A 104 -12.72 -14.91 0.04
CA THR A 104 -11.80 -14.86 -1.10
C THR A 104 -11.31 -13.46 -1.39
N ARG A 105 -11.94 -12.44 -0.80
CA ARG A 105 -11.69 -11.04 -1.10
C ARG A 105 -10.54 -10.49 -0.26
N ILE A 106 -9.65 -9.76 -0.90
CA ILE A 106 -8.63 -8.91 -0.25
C ILE A 106 -9.06 -7.47 -0.46
N LEU A 107 -9.17 -6.72 0.62
CA LEU A 107 -9.62 -5.34 0.62
C LEU A 107 -8.46 -4.40 0.92
N ALA A 108 -8.49 -3.21 0.36
CA ALA A 108 -7.57 -2.11 0.66
C ALA A 108 -8.38 -0.91 1.13
N THR A 109 -7.97 -0.31 2.24
CA THR A 109 -8.58 0.90 2.81
C THR A 109 -7.53 2.01 2.85
N MET A 110 -7.89 3.18 2.33
CA MET A 110 -7.03 4.37 2.24
C MET A 110 -7.85 5.62 2.51
N ASP A 111 -7.17 6.74 2.78
CA ASP A 111 -7.79 8.06 2.71
C ASP A 111 -8.21 8.41 1.28
N ILE A 112 -9.34 9.11 1.13
CA ILE A 112 -9.84 9.52 -0.20
C ILE A 112 -8.80 10.40 -0.91
N GLY A 113 -8.16 11.32 -0.19
CA GLY A 113 -7.09 12.16 -0.73
C GLY A 113 -5.92 11.36 -1.29
N ASP A 114 -5.48 10.34 -0.57
CA ASP A 114 -4.40 9.46 -1.00
C ASP A 114 -4.79 8.63 -2.24
N VAL A 115 -6.04 8.20 -2.34
CA VAL A 115 -6.56 7.50 -3.54
C VAL A 115 -6.54 8.42 -4.76
N LEU A 116 -6.94 9.68 -4.60
CA LEU A 116 -6.89 10.67 -5.70
C LEU A 116 -5.43 10.90 -6.13
N GLU A 117 -4.51 10.95 -5.19
CA GLU A 117 -3.07 11.06 -5.48
C GLU A 117 -2.53 9.83 -6.22
N VAL A 118 -2.95 8.61 -5.83
CA VAL A 118 -2.63 7.37 -6.57
C VAL A 118 -3.09 7.45 -8.02
N LEU A 119 -4.23 8.06 -8.29
CA LEU A 119 -4.77 8.28 -9.64
C LEU A 119 -4.04 9.40 -10.42
N GLY A 120 -3.06 10.08 -9.80
CA GLY A 120 -2.38 11.23 -10.42
C GLY A 120 -3.26 12.48 -10.47
N LEU A 121 -4.34 12.53 -9.70
CA LEU A 121 -5.20 13.68 -9.56
C LEU A 121 -4.64 14.57 -8.45
N SER A 122 -4.24 15.79 -8.80
CA SER A 122 -3.83 16.78 -7.81
C SER A 122 -5.07 17.23 -7.04
N VAL A 123 -5.19 16.77 -5.81
CA VAL A 123 -6.11 17.38 -4.85
C VAL A 123 -5.35 18.59 -4.33
N GLY A 124 -5.78 19.80 -4.70
CA GLY A 124 -5.22 21.01 -4.10
C GLY A 124 -5.24 20.90 -2.56
N GLU A 125 -4.86 21.94 -1.82
CA GLU A 125 -4.81 21.94 -0.34
C GLU A 125 -6.14 21.58 0.37
N ALA A 126 -7.20 21.31 -0.39
CA ALA A 126 -8.48 20.83 0.14
C ALA A 126 -8.32 19.37 0.60
N LEU A 127 -8.17 19.18 1.90
CA LEU A 127 -8.32 17.89 2.55
C LEU A 127 -9.70 17.31 2.18
N VAL A 128 -9.73 16.22 1.43
CA VAL A 128 -10.96 15.44 1.23
C VAL A 128 -11.03 14.43 2.38
N PRO A 129 -11.84 14.69 3.41
CA PRO A 129 -11.90 13.80 4.57
C PRO A 129 -12.61 12.49 4.22
N GLY A 130 -12.22 11.43 4.90
CA GLY A 130 -12.86 10.13 4.85
C GLY A 130 -11.95 9.02 4.35
N GLU A 131 -12.35 7.81 4.68
CA GLU A 131 -11.71 6.57 4.25
C GLU A 131 -12.58 5.88 3.20
N VAL A 132 -11.94 5.24 2.24
CA VAL A 132 -12.60 4.39 1.25
C VAL A 132 -12.01 3.00 1.29
N THR A 133 -12.88 1.99 1.22
CA THR A 133 -12.49 0.59 1.11
C THR A 133 -12.86 0.06 -0.27
N MET A 134 -11.91 -0.57 -0.92
CA MET A 134 -12.06 -1.16 -2.25
C MET A 134 -11.39 -2.53 -2.30
N SER A 135 -11.54 -3.28 -3.40
CA SER A 135 -10.72 -4.48 -3.59
C SER A 135 -9.26 -4.11 -3.81
N LEU A 136 -8.33 -4.96 -3.37
CA LEU A 136 -6.91 -4.77 -3.67
C LEU A 136 -6.68 -4.65 -5.19
N ASP A 137 -7.40 -5.42 -5.99
CA ASP A 137 -7.33 -5.36 -7.45
C ASP A 137 -7.73 -3.99 -8.00
N THR A 138 -8.77 -3.37 -7.44
CA THR A 138 -9.19 -1.99 -7.79
C THR A 138 -8.10 -0.99 -7.45
N LEU A 139 -7.50 -1.05 -6.25
CA LEU A 139 -6.38 -0.18 -5.88
C LEU A 139 -5.22 -0.32 -6.86
N LEU A 140 -4.83 -1.55 -7.19
CA LEU A 140 -3.74 -1.79 -8.13
C LEU A 140 -4.05 -1.28 -9.54
N SER A 141 -5.32 -1.31 -9.97
CA SER A 141 -5.77 -0.69 -11.23
C SER A 141 -5.67 0.83 -11.20
N PHE A 142 -5.90 1.45 -10.04
CA PHE A 142 -5.68 2.89 -9.86
C PHE A 142 -4.20 3.26 -9.94
N VAL A 143 -3.32 2.44 -9.36
CA VAL A 143 -1.87 2.61 -9.50
C VAL A 143 -1.44 2.55 -10.98
N GLU A 144 -1.95 1.61 -11.76
CA GLU A 144 -1.67 1.52 -13.20
C GLU A 144 -2.08 2.80 -13.94
N ARG A 145 -3.26 3.34 -13.64
CA ARG A 145 -3.73 4.61 -14.22
C ARG A 145 -2.85 5.78 -13.81
N GLY A 146 -2.45 5.86 -12.54
CA GLY A 146 -1.54 6.89 -12.04
C GLY A 146 -0.19 6.87 -12.75
N VAL A 147 0.39 5.68 -12.94
CA VAL A 147 1.64 5.50 -13.71
C VAL A 147 1.48 6.01 -15.14
N THR A 148 0.38 5.68 -15.82
CA THR A 148 0.11 6.15 -17.20
C THR A 148 -0.02 7.68 -17.24
N THR A 149 -0.69 8.27 -16.26
CA THR A 149 -0.86 9.73 -16.14
C THR A 149 0.48 10.43 -15.96
N ASP A 150 1.35 9.90 -15.12
CA ASP A 150 2.68 10.46 -14.89
C ASP A 150 3.56 10.40 -16.14
N VAL A 151 3.56 9.28 -16.87
CA VAL A 151 4.29 9.15 -18.14
C VAL A 151 3.80 10.17 -19.17
N LEU A 152 2.48 10.33 -19.33
CA LEU A 152 1.92 11.33 -20.26
C LEU A 152 2.27 12.76 -19.87
N ARG A 153 2.31 13.06 -18.56
CA ARG A 153 2.72 14.38 -18.06
C ARG A 153 4.20 14.67 -18.38
N GLN A 154 5.07 13.69 -18.17
CA GLN A 154 6.51 13.81 -18.49
C GLN A 154 6.75 14.02 -19.99
N LEU A 155 6.06 13.27 -20.86
CA LEU A 155 6.14 13.44 -22.32
C LEU A 155 5.68 14.83 -22.77
N ARG A 156 4.62 15.38 -22.18
CA ARG A 156 4.14 16.73 -22.48
C ARG A 156 5.10 17.83 -22.01
N ALA A 157 5.82 17.59 -20.92
CA ALA A 157 6.81 18.54 -20.41
C ALA A 157 8.12 18.55 -21.20
N ALA A 158 8.39 17.47 -21.97
CA ALA A 158 9.57 17.32 -22.81
C ALA A 158 9.37 17.76 -24.27
N ALA A 159 8.13 18.05 -24.67
CA ALA A 159 7.75 18.54 -26.00
C ALA A 159 7.64 20.07 -26.05
#